data_5fe1287b1a54c48d54119901a87e9022
#
_entry.id   5fe1287b1a54c48d54119901a87e9022
#
_cell.length_a   1.000
_cell.length_b   1.000
_cell.length_c   1.000
_cell.angle_alpha   90.00
_cell.angle_beta   90.00
_cell.angle_gamma   90.00
#
_symmetry.space_group_name_H-M   'P 1'
#
loop_
_entity.id
_entity.type
_entity.pdbx_description
1 polymer ?
#
loop_
_entity_poly.entity_id
_entity_poly.type
_entity_poly.pdbx_seq_one_letter_code
_entity_poly.pdbx_strand_id
1 'polypeptide(L)'
;MKNVIKLLAKYDVPTIEKSLVQIFLDENNLKTNNKFLNEYLDSFEMIDQSDIDKIVLKNGETLTFEKFERYFELLFHSKDKKLGGIFYTPAYIAEFIVDEVLTDNPDFKVLDPSCGAGIFNLVSLYKIKEKFPDKSYVEIIENNIYGCDIEPISTNRTKIILILAALLHGENPEEIKFNVITHDSLDKSLKWDEKFPEVFKNGGFDAVVGNPPYIRIQNLEDDYKKYLQNNWASAKSGNIDIYYPFIELGLNLLNENGRLGFITPNSHFNTAAGKNLRKILKSNKSMYRIVNFDYIRVFQDVNVYSCVSIFTKKPNDEIKFRKMTEEVSSLDLREEDYKLVNYDTLDSEKKWVFLSDEEIEKIASIENVGTKLKDLCEINCGVATLADKIYLLTDYEVTTEDGETFNIEPGICKSIIKASTLHNEEEIAENDLKIIWPYNEEGNIIPESTIAKKFPNAYAYLKHVKPKLDKRDKGKPNEVAWYAFGRRQAIDSSFGKKLLTSTMNEKPNFVYCAEEDSTFISGYQVKTNKMDLEVLKKILNSSVMEYYIGLISKSYQGGWKSYAKSFIQNFGIPRFTAEELEFLENENDQNKINEFLEDIYFNRAVKTEKQTKLI
;
A
#
# COMPACT_ATOMS: atom_id res chain seq x y z
N MET A 1 -12.68 3.36 19.27
CA MET A 1 -12.93 1.91 19.17
C MET A 1 -13.27 1.22 20.49
N LYS A 2 -12.43 1.25 21.55
CA LYS A 2 -12.73 0.56 22.85
C LYS A 2 -14.09 0.96 23.46
N ASN A 3 -14.50 2.20 23.34
CA ASN A 3 -15.77 2.70 23.92
C ASN A 3 -17.00 2.19 23.14
N VAL A 4 -16.95 2.20 21.81
CA VAL A 4 -18.02 1.66 20.95
C VAL A 4 -18.19 0.15 21.19
N ILE A 5 -17.11 -0.60 21.33
CA ILE A 5 -17.16 -2.04 21.65
C ILE A 5 -17.89 -2.28 22.99
N LYS A 6 -17.67 -1.43 24.00
CA LYS A 6 -18.37 -1.56 25.29
C LYS A 6 -19.88 -1.31 25.17
N LEU A 7 -20.30 -0.35 24.35
CA LEU A 7 -21.73 -0.10 24.10
C LEU A 7 -22.36 -1.28 23.32
N LEU A 8 -21.69 -1.76 22.29
CA LEU A 8 -22.15 -2.89 21.48
C LEU A 8 -22.25 -4.22 22.23
N ALA A 9 -21.56 -4.35 23.36
CA ALA A 9 -21.70 -5.51 24.24
C ALA A 9 -23.03 -5.50 25.04
N LYS A 10 -23.71 -4.34 25.12
CA LYS A 10 -24.93 -4.14 25.93
C LYS A 10 -26.17 -3.80 25.09
N TYR A 11 -25.97 -3.06 23.99
CA TYR A 11 -27.05 -2.47 23.20
C TYR A 11 -26.87 -2.81 21.72
N ASP A 12 -27.96 -2.82 20.98
CA ASP A 12 -27.92 -2.91 19.52
C ASP A 12 -27.49 -1.59 18.86
N VAL A 13 -27.12 -1.66 17.59
CA VAL A 13 -26.65 -0.48 16.84
C VAL A 13 -27.73 0.61 16.74
N PRO A 14 -28.97 0.31 16.36
CA PRO A 14 -30.03 1.34 16.30
C PRO A 14 -30.27 2.08 17.62
N THR A 15 -30.27 1.36 18.74
CA THR A 15 -30.43 1.96 20.09
C THR A 15 -29.28 2.91 20.40
N ILE A 16 -28.02 2.51 20.11
CA ILE A 16 -26.85 3.38 20.32
C ILE A 16 -26.94 4.63 19.43
N GLU A 17 -27.26 4.47 18.16
CA GLU A 17 -27.36 5.59 17.22
C GLU A 17 -28.40 6.61 17.59
N LYS A 18 -29.64 6.15 17.86
CA LYS A 18 -30.73 7.03 18.31
C LYS A 18 -30.37 7.76 19.59
N SER A 19 -29.76 7.06 20.55
CA SER A 19 -29.28 7.66 21.79
C SER A 19 -28.22 8.74 21.55
N LEU A 20 -27.25 8.49 20.66
CA LEU A 20 -26.25 9.48 20.31
C LEU A 20 -26.84 10.72 19.65
N VAL A 21 -27.84 10.56 18.77
CA VAL A 21 -28.56 11.68 18.16
C VAL A 21 -29.31 12.48 19.23
N GLN A 22 -30.02 11.82 20.14
CA GLN A 22 -30.74 12.49 21.20
C GLN A 22 -29.80 13.23 22.16
N ILE A 23 -28.72 12.59 22.61
CA ILE A 23 -27.68 13.22 23.43
C ILE A 23 -27.09 14.45 22.73
N PHE A 24 -26.84 14.35 21.44
CA PHE A 24 -26.31 15.49 20.69
C PHE A 24 -27.27 16.66 20.64
N LEU A 25 -28.55 16.40 20.42
CA LEU A 25 -29.62 17.43 20.47
C LEU A 25 -29.72 18.08 21.86
N ASP A 26 -29.72 17.28 22.92
CA ASP A 26 -29.85 17.75 24.30
C ASP A 26 -28.63 18.59 24.74
N GLU A 27 -27.41 18.11 24.49
CA GLU A 27 -26.14 18.80 24.82
C GLU A 27 -25.98 20.15 24.09
N ASN A 28 -26.52 20.26 22.88
CA ASN A 28 -26.50 21.51 22.11
C ASN A 28 -27.77 22.35 22.24
N ASN A 29 -28.70 21.99 23.11
CA ASN A 29 -29.98 22.64 23.29
C ASN A 29 -30.80 22.81 21.99
N LEU A 30 -30.71 21.81 21.10
CA LEU A 30 -31.41 21.80 19.83
C LEU A 30 -32.75 21.12 19.92
N LYS A 31 -33.75 21.71 19.25
CA LYS A 31 -35.08 21.10 19.04
C LYS A 31 -35.29 20.94 17.55
N THR A 32 -35.84 19.80 17.14
CA THR A 32 -36.08 19.54 15.72
C THR A 32 -37.58 19.59 15.40
N ASN A 33 -37.94 20.28 14.30
CA ASN A 33 -39.24 20.22 13.66
C ASN A 33 -39.23 19.25 12.47
N ASN A 34 -38.06 18.72 12.11
CA ASN A 34 -37.87 17.89 10.94
C ASN A 34 -38.58 16.53 11.10
N LYS A 35 -39.53 16.24 10.22
CA LYS A 35 -40.34 15.03 10.26
C LYS A 35 -39.51 13.75 10.20
N PHE A 36 -38.54 13.68 9.29
CA PHE A 36 -37.67 12.50 9.14
C PHE A 36 -36.90 12.23 10.43
N LEU A 37 -36.34 13.26 11.06
CA LEU A 37 -35.55 13.08 12.28
C LEU A 37 -36.44 12.72 13.47
N ASN A 38 -37.64 13.31 13.57
CA ASN A 38 -38.63 12.97 14.60
C ASN A 38 -39.11 11.51 14.44
N GLU A 39 -39.47 11.07 13.24
CA GLU A 39 -39.82 9.67 12.95
C GLU A 39 -38.67 8.71 13.26
N TYR A 40 -37.42 9.09 12.92
CA TYR A 40 -36.24 8.29 13.25
C TYR A 40 -36.07 8.12 14.76
N LEU A 41 -36.31 9.15 15.55
CA LEU A 41 -36.20 9.14 17.02
C LEU A 41 -37.47 8.62 17.74
N ASP A 42 -38.54 8.29 17.00
CA ASP A 42 -39.73 7.75 17.61
C ASP A 42 -39.51 6.37 18.22
N SER A 43 -40.12 6.14 19.37
CA SER A 43 -40.31 4.84 20.02
C SER A 43 -39.01 4.05 20.24
N PHE A 44 -37.97 4.64 20.86
CA PHE A 44 -36.78 3.92 21.27
C PHE A 44 -36.47 4.10 22.76
N GLU A 45 -35.78 3.16 23.35
CA GLU A 45 -35.29 3.22 24.72
C GLU A 45 -33.83 3.74 24.71
N MET A 46 -33.57 4.81 25.48
CA MET A 46 -32.24 5.38 25.62
C MET A 46 -31.28 4.39 26.30
N ILE A 47 -30.01 4.42 25.93
CA ILE A 47 -28.97 3.74 26.71
C ILE A 47 -28.88 4.33 28.13
N ASP A 48 -28.42 3.51 29.09
CA ASP A 48 -28.32 3.91 30.50
C ASP A 48 -27.46 5.17 30.69
N GLN A 49 -27.93 6.11 31.54
CA GLN A 49 -27.23 7.35 31.84
C GLN A 49 -25.77 7.10 32.29
N SER A 50 -25.53 6.04 33.07
CA SER A 50 -24.18 5.68 33.51
C SER A 50 -23.22 5.27 32.37
N ASP A 51 -23.77 4.76 31.28
CA ASP A 51 -22.99 4.46 30.08
C ASP A 51 -22.80 5.71 29.22
N ILE A 52 -23.77 6.63 29.16
CA ILE A 52 -23.61 7.94 28.56
C ILE A 52 -22.44 8.67 29.21
N ASP A 53 -22.44 8.82 30.54
CA ASP A 53 -21.46 9.58 31.29
C ASP A 53 -20.04 8.96 31.22
N LYS A 54 -19.95 7.63 31.25
CA LYS A 54 -18.65 6.93 31.29
C LYS A 54 -18.03 6.67 29.92
N ILE A 55 -18.86 6.54 28.90
CA ILE A 55 -18.44 6.07 27.59
C ILE A 55 -18.56 7.17 26.54
N VAL A 56 -19.67 7.87 26.48
CA VAL A 56 -19.98 8.91 25.48
C VAL A 56 -19.44 10.26 25.93
N LEU A 57 -19.84 10.72 27.12
CA LEU A 57 -19.47 12.03 27.71
C LEU A 57 -18.34 11.88 28.73
N LYS A 58 -17.32 11.14 28.42
CA LYS A 58 -16.22 10.80 29.30
C LYS A 58 -15.69 12.00 30.08
N ASN A 59 -15.77 11.95 31.43
CA ASN A 59 -15.35 13.01 32.35
C ASN A 59 -16.11 14.35 32.24
N GLY A 60 -17.37 14.35 31.82
CA GLY A 60 -18.18 15.59 31.68
C GLY A 60 -17.86 16.37 30.40
N GLU A 61 -17.25 15.76 29.43
CA GLU A 61 -17.06 16.36 28.12
C GLU A 61 -18.36 16.36 27.31
N THR A 62 -18.65 17.44 26.57
CA THR A 62 -19.79 17.50 25.65
C THR A 62 -19.58 16.62 24.42
N LEU A 63 -20.67 16.11 23.84
CA LEU A 63 -20.67 15.42 22.56
C LEU A 63 -20.56 16.45 21.42
N THR A 64 -19.35 16.83 21.05
CA THR A 64 -19.14 17.72 19.91
C THR A 64 -19.54 17.03 18.60
N PHE A 65 -19.80 17.82 17.54
CA PHE A 65 -20.19 17.28 16.25
C PHE A 65 -19.14 16.31 15.67
N GLU A 66 -17.86 16.64 15.80
CA GLU A 66 -16.74 15.78 15.41
C GLU A 66 -16.72 14.43 16.16
N LYS A 67 -16.98 14.46 17.49
CA LYS A 67 -17.09 13.22 18.28
C LYS A 67 -18.32 12.40 17.88
N PHE A 68 -19.44 13.06 17.62
CA PHE A 68 -20.69 12.43 17.17
C PHE A 68 -20.47 11.71 15.84
N GLU A 69 -19.93 12.38 14.85
CA GLU A 69 -19.59 11.83 13.55
C GLU A 69 -18.68 10.60 13.69
N ARG A 70 -17.62 10.71 14.49
CA ARG A 70 -16.72 9.60 14.75
C ARG A 70 -17.40 8.40 15.41
N TYR A 71 -18.37 8.60 16.30
CA TYR A 71 -19.16 7.51 16.86
C TYR A 71 -20.04 6.84 15.80
N PHE A 72 -20.69 7.62 14.95
CA PHE A 72 -21.54 7.12 13.88
C PHE A 72 -20.77 6.21 12.93
N GLU A 73 -19.58 6.60 12.53
CA GLU A 73 -18.73 5.76 11.68
C GLU A 73 -18.20 4.50 12.39
N LEU A 74 -17.77 4.63 13.65
CA LEU A 74 -17.26 3.48 14.41
C LEU A 74 -18.36 2.41 14.64
N LEU A 75 -19.61 2.79 14.73
CA LEU A 75 -20.75 1.88 14.83
C LEU A 75 -20.96 1.08 13.54
N PHE A 76 -20.67 1.67 12.39
CA PHE A 76 -20.73 0.99 11.10
C PHE A 76 -19.71 -0.17 11.03
N HIS A 77 -18.48 0.09 11.45
CA HIS A 77 -17.37 -0.88 11.37
C HIS A 77 -17.50 -2.11 12.28
N SER A 78 -18.39 -2.07 13.26
CA SER A 78 -18.46 -3.13 14.28
C SER A 78 -19.25 -4.37 13.83
N LYS A 79 -20.23 -4.23 12.94
CA LYS A 79 -21.06 -5.35 12.44
C LYS A 79 -20.44 -6.10 11.26
N ASP A 80 -19.69 -5.40 10.39
CA ASP A 80 -19.28 -5.93 9.08
C ASP A 80 -17.79 -6.28 8.98
N LYS A 81 -17.11 -6.57 10.10
CA LYS A 81 -15.74 -7.11 10.09
C LYS A 81 -15.55 -8.35 9.19
N LYS A 82 -16.63 -9.01 8.78
CA LYS A 82 -16.58 -10.16 7.86
C LYS A 82 -16.50 -9.77 6.38
N LEU A 83 -16.95 -8.59 5.97
CA LEU A 83 -16.91 -8.12 4.58
C LEU A 83 -15.71 -7.22 4.27
N GLY A 84 -14.92 -6.85 5.27
CA GLY A 84 -13.56 -6.26 5.20
C GLY A 84 -13.29 -5.34 4.01
N GLY A 85 -13.74 -4.11 4.02
CA GLY A 85 -13.44 -3.18 2.92
C GLY A 85 -13.94 -1.76 3.13
N ILE A 86 -14.56 -1.50 4.26
CA ILE A 86 -15.11 -0.18 4.62
C ILE A 86 -14.18 0.44 5.67
N PHE A 87 -13.70 1.66 5.41
CA PHE A 87 -12.71 2.34 6.24
C PHE A 87 -13.14 3.76 6.58
N TYR A 88 -12.90 4.15 7.85
CA TYR A 88 -13.09 5.53 8.29
C TYR A 88 -12.20 6.49 7.51
N THR A 89 -12.78 7.52 6.90
CA THR A 89 -12.05 8.57 6.22
C THR A 89 -11.74 9.71 7.20
N PRO A 90 -10.46 10.01 7.50
CA PRO A 90 -10.13 11.18 8.30
C PRO A 90 -10.65 12.47 7.65
N ALA A 91 -11.21 13.38 8.47
CA ALA A 91 -11.81 14.62 7.98
C ALA A 91 -10.86 15.45 7.12
N TYR A 92 -9.57 15.53 7.48
CA TYR A 92 -8.57 16.27 6.70
C TYR A 92 -8.36 15.73 5.26
N ILE A 93 -8.58 14.42 5.04
CA ILE A 93 -8.55 13.81 3.70
C ILE A 93 -9.79 14.24 2.91
N ALA A 94 -10.97 14.19 3.53
CA ALA A 94 -12.19 14.62 2.87
C ALA A 94 -12.15 16.11 2.54
N GLU A 95 -11.64 16.95 3.44
CA GLU A 95 -11.42 18.38 3.23
C GLU A 95 -10.47 18.64 2.05
N PHE A 96 -9.32 17.97 2.02
CA PHE A 96 -8.38 18.10 0.92
C PHE A 96 -9.03 17.71 -0.43
N ILE A 97 -9.72 16.57 -0.48
CA ILE A 97 -10.38 16.10 -1.71
C ILE A 97 -11.45 17.09 -2.18
N VAL A 98 -12.29 17.58 -1.26
CA VAL A 98 -13.36 18.53 -1.58
C VAL A 98 -12.78 19.86 -2.05
N ASP A 99 -11.73 20.40 -1.39
CA ASP A 99 -11.03 21.61 -1.81
C ASP A 99 -10.45 21.49 -3.24
N GLU A 100 -9.94 20.32 -3.62
CA GLU A 100 -9.38 20.07 -4.95
C GLU A 100 -10.42 20.01 -6.08
N VAL A 101 -11.66 19.68 -5.76
CA VAL A 101 -12.72 19.54 -6.76
C VAL A 101 -13.70 20.71 -6.78
N LEU A 102 -13.79 21.49 -5.70
CA LEU A 102 -14.73 22.60 -5.56
C LEU A 102 -14.41 23.75 -6.52
N THR A 103 -15.42 24.23 -7.24
CA THR A 103 -15.32 25.32 -8.21
C THR A 103 -16.00 26.61 -7.71
N ASP A 104 -15.91 27.70 -8.49
CA ASP A 104 -16.59 28.96 -8.20
C ASP A 104 -18.05 29.00 -8.69
N ASN A 105 -18.59 27.84 -9.08
CA ASN A 105 -19.99 27.71 -9.53
C ASN A 105 -20.92 27.59 -8.32
N PRO A 106 -21.85 28.54 -8.04
CA PRO A 106 -22.81 28.40 -6.96
C PRO A 106 -23.80 27.24 -7.13
N ASP A 107 -24.02 26.78 -8.38
CA ASP A 107 -24.87 25.63 -8.68
C ASP A 107 -24.10 24.31 -8.74
N PHE A 108 -22.89 24.28 -8.20
CA PHE A 108 -22.00 23.13 -8.11
C PHE A 108 -22.71 21.89 -7.56
N LYS A 109 -22.64 20.76 -8.29
CA LYS A 109 -23.26 19.48 -7.93
C LYS A 109 -22.20 18.47 -7.57
N VAL A 110 -22.21 18.00 -6.29
CA VAL A 110 -21.23 17.01 -5.79
C VAL A 110 -21.93 15.73 -5.40
N LEU A 111 -21.42 14.61 -5.87
CA LEU A 111 -21.90 13.26 -5.59
C LEU A 111 -20.86 12.46 -4.80
N ASP A 112 -21.29 11.79 -3.73
CA ASP A 112 -20.56 10.64 -3.16
C ASP A 112 -21.33 9.35 -3.52
N PRO A 113 -20.77 8.49 -4.41
CA PRO A 113 -21.43 7.26 -4.86
C PRO A 113 -21.32 6.08 -3.86
N SER A 114 -20.71 6.28 -2.69
CA SER A 114 -20.57 5.32 -1.59
C SER A 114 -20.52 6.04 -0.25
N CYS A 115 -21.60 6.83 0.00
CA CYS A 115 -21.56 7.91 0.98
C CYS A 115 -21.39 7.47 2.45
N GLY A 116 -21.64 6.20 2.78
CA GLY A 116 -21.46 5.69 4.13
C GLY A 116 -22.19 6.53 5.19
N ALA A 117 -21.45 7.01 6.19
CA ALA A 117 -21.98 7.90 7.23
C ALA A 117 -22.04 9.39 6.80
N GLY A 118 -21.61 9.76 5.59
CA GLY A 118 -21.80 11.09 5.01
C GLY A 118 -20.67 12.09 5.21
N ILE A 119 -19.44 11.67 5.52
CA ILE A 119 -18.31 12.58 5.76
C ILE A 119 -18.03 13.50 4.56
N PHE A 120 -18.00 12.97 3.34
CA PHE A 120 -17.79 13.79 2.15
C PHE A 120 -18.95 14.74 1.86
N ASN A 121 -20.20 14.29 2.12
CA ASN A 121 -21.38 15.13 2.00
C ASN A 121 -21.36 16.29 3.01
N LEU A 122 -20.97 16.00 4.25
CA LEU A 122 -20.86 17.00 5.32
C LEU A 122 -19.74 18.02 5.03
N VAL A 123 -18.55 17.55 4.68
CA VAL A 123 -17.43 18.42 4.32
C VAL A 123 -17.79 19.28 3.11
N SER A 124 -18.44 18.71 2.09
CA SER A 124 -18.93 19.45 0.92
C SER A 124 -19.94 20.54 1.33
N LEU A 125 -20.87 20.24 2.25
CA LEU A 125 -21.82 21.21 2.77
C LEU A 125 -21.11 22.42 3.39
N TYR A 126 -20.14 22.18 4.27
CA TYR A 126 -19.41 23.27 4.93
C TYR A 126 -18.52 24.05 3.94
N LYS A 127 -17.83 23.39 3.03
CA LYS A 127 -16.98 24.04 2.03
C LYS A 127 -17.78 24.88 1.02
N ILE A 128 -18.95 24.41 0.60
CA ILE A 128 -19.86 25.18 -0.25
C ILE A 128 -20.41 26.39 0.53
N LYS A 129 -20.79 26.22 1.80
CA LYS A 129 -21.25 27.30 2.64
C LYS A 129 -20.18 28.35 2.89
N GLU A 130 -18.95 27.94 3.14
CA GLU A 130 -17.77 28.83 3.28
C GLU A 130 -17.56 29.67 2.02
N LYS A 131 -17.65 29.05 0.85
CA LYS A 131 -17.45 29.69 -0.45
C LYS A 131 -18.62 30.57 -0.90
N PHE A 132 -19.84 30.18 -0.55
CA PHE A 132 -21.09 30.87 -0.90
C PHE A 132 -21.91 31.18 0.38
N PRO A 133 -21.49 32.16 1.18
CA PRO A 133 -22.07 32.42 2.50
C PRO A 133 -23.54 32.87 2.47
N ASP A 134 -24.03 33.36 1.34
CA ASP A 134 -25.43 33.79 1.18
C ASP A 134 -26.41 32.61 1.04
N LYS A 135 -25.95 31.41 0.68
CA LYS A 135 -26.78 30.21 0.61
C LYS A 135 -27.11 29.69 2.02
N SER A 136 -28.33 29.24 2.25
CA SER A 136 -28.67 28.50 3.47
C SER A 136 -28.10 27.08 3.45
N TYR A 137 -27.90 26.46 4.61
CA TYR A 137 -27.51 25.04 4.72
C TYR A 137 -28.53 24.14 4.04
N VAL A 138 -29.83 24.40 4.27
CA VAL A 138 -30.93 23.65 3.64
C VAL A 138 -30.86 23.78 2.12
N GLU A 139 -30.69 24.99 1.59
CA GLU A 139 -30.54 25.22 0.14
C GLU A 139 -29.37 24.42 -0.46
N ILE A 140 -28.22 24.38 0.24
CA ILE A 140 -27.06 23.60 -0.21
C ILE A 140 -27.37 22.10 -0.19
N ILE A 141 -28.01 21.60 0.86
CA ILE A 141 -28.39 20.18 0.97
C ILE A 141 -29.32 19.77 -0.18
N GLU A 142 -30.31 20.60 -0.49
CA GLU A 142 -31.31 20.30 -1.50
C GLU A 142 -30.80 20.42 -2.95
N ASN A 143 -29.86 21.35 -3.19
CA ASN A 143 -29.47 21.70 -4.55
C ASN A 143 -28.05 21.27 -4.94
N ASN A 144 -27.14 21.07 -3.97
CA ASN A 144 -25.72 20.85 -4.26
C ASN A 144 -25.23 19.46 -3.82
N ILE A 145 -25.82 18.85 -2.79
CA ILE A 145 -25.32 17.61 -2.17
C ILE A 145 -26.10 16.39 -2.67
N TYR A 146 -25.36 15.41 -3.20
CA TYR A 146 -25.90 14.14 -3.70
C TYR A 146 -25.14 12.96 -3.06
N GLY A 147 -25.83 11.86 -2.82
CA GLY A 147 -25.24 10.66 -2.23
C GLY A 147 -25.93 9.38 -2.68
N CYS A 148 -25.19 8.31 -2.74
CA CYS A 148 -25.71 6.97 -2.97
C CYS A 148 -24.96 5.97 -2.09
N ASP A 149 -25.67 5.01 -1.53
CA ASP A 149 -25.08 3.88 -0.81
C ASP A 149 -25.99 2.66 -0.95
N ILE A 150 -25.42 1.46 -0.95
CA ILE A 150 -26.19 0.22 -1.04
C ILE A 150 -26.97 -0.06 0.25
N GLU A 151 -26.46 0.45 1.39
CA GLU A 151 -27.03 0.19 2.71
C GLU A 151 -28.00 1.29 3.13
N PRO A 152 -29.30 0.96 3.43
CA PRO A 152 -30.27 1.95 3.91
C PRO A 152 -29.81 2.68 5.16
N ILE A 153 -29.10 2.01 6.06
CA ILE A 153 -28.60 2.60 7.29
C ILE A 153 -27.57 3.71 7.00
N SER A 154 -26.72 3.53 5.99
CA SER A 154 -25.74 4.51 5.54
C SER A 154 -26.40 5.78 5.03
N THR A 155 -27.38 5.64 4.14
CA THR A 155 -28.10 6.79 3.58
C THR A 155 -28.92 7.54 4.64
N ASN A 156 -29.47 6.85 5.62
CA ASN A 156 -30.16 7.49 6.75
C ASN A 156 -29.17 8.27 7.63
N ARG A 157 -28.00 7.73 7.92
CA ARG A 157 -26.94 8.44 8.66
C ARG A 157 -26.51 9.70 7.96
N THR A 158 -26.28 9.63 6.63
CA THR A 158 -25.94 10.81 5.81
C THR A 158 -27.05 11.88 5.93
N LYS A 159 -28.33 11.52 5.87
CA LYS A 159 -29.43 12.48 6.04
C LYS A 159 -29.46 13.09 7.45
N ILE A 160 -29.26 12.26 8.47
CA ILE A 160 -29.25 12.72 9.88
C ILE A 160 -28.12 13.73 10.10
N ILE A 161 -26.90 13.43 9.66
CA ILE A 161 -25.76 14.33 9.87
C ILE A 161 -25.94 15.67 9.16
N LEU A 162 -26.54 15.68 7.98
CA LEU A 162 -26.89 16.90 7.25
C LEU A 162 -27.99 17.71 7.96
N ILE A 163 -29.02 17.06 8.52
CA ILE A 163 -30.05 17.74 9.35
C ILE A 163 -29.41 18.37 10.59
N LEU A 164 -28.58 17.61 11.32
CA LEU A 164 -27.93 18.10 12.53
C LEU A 164 -26.98 19.28 12.23
N ALA A 165 -26.30 19.27 11.08
CA ALA A 165 -25.49 20.40 10.63
C ALA A 165 -26.36 21.65 10.40
N ALA A 166 -27.51 21.53 9.74
CA ALA A 166 -28.44 22.65 9.53
C ALA A 166 -28.99 23.18 10.86
N LEU A 167 -29.39 22.28 11.77
CA LEU A 167 -29.89 22.63 13.10
C LEU A 167 -28.88 23.41 13.96
N LEU A 168 -27.61 22.99 13.94
CA LEU A 168 -26.50 23.67 14.62
C LEU A 168 -26.35 25.13 14.19
N HIS A 169 -26.70 25.42 12.96
CA HIS A 169 -26.64 26.78 12.39
C HIS A 169 -27.98 27.50 12.37
N GLY A 170 -28.97 27.03 13.18
CA GLY A 170 -30.23 27.69 13.39
C GLY A 170 -31.29 27.47 12.30
N GLU A 171 -31.03 26.54 11.36
CA GLU A 171 -32.00 26.19 10.31
C GLU A 171 -32.78 24.92 10.72
N ASN A 172 -34.10 25.03 10.89
CA ASN A 172 -34.94 23.95 11.41
C ASN A 172 -36.23 23.75 10.57
N PRO A 173 -36.07 23.27 9.31
CA PRO A 173 -37.21 23.04 8.42
C PRO A 173 -37.98 21.76 8.79
N GLU A 174 -39.27 21.74 8.55
CA GLU A 174 -40.11 20.54 8.74
C GLU A 174 -39.69 19.41 7.79
N GLU A 175 -39.28 19.74 6.57
CA GLU A 175 -38.86 18.80 5.53
C GLU A 175 -37.63 19.32 4.80
N ILE A 176 -36.78 18.40 4.36
CA ILE A 176 -35.65 18.65 3.49
C ILE A 176 -35.73 17.66 2.33
N LYS A 177 -35.59 18.15 1.10
CA LYS A 177 -35.51 17.31 -0.10
C LYS A 177 -34.09 16.79 -0.27
N PHE A 178 -33.85 15.57 0.17
CA PHE A 178 -32.54 14.94 0.03
C PHE A 178 -32.33 14.33 -1.38
N ASN A 179 -31.16 14.53 -1.95
CA ASN A 179 -30.68 13.81 -3.14
C ASN A 179 -29.78 12.63 -2.73
N VAL A 180 -30.08 11.98 -1.60
CA VAL A 180 -29.39 10.81 -1.06
C VAL A 180 -30.29 9.59 -1.24
N ILE A 181 -29.81 8.62 -2.03
CA ILE A 181 -30.58 7.44 -2.42
C ILE A 181 -29.93 6.13 -1.95
N THR A 182 -30.76 5.14 -1.66
CA THR A 182 -30.29 3.78 -1.36
C THR A 182 -30.37 2.93 -2.63
N HIS A 183 -29.18 2.61 -3.18
CA HIS A 183 -29.05 1.74 -4.35
C HIS A 183 -27.59 1.26 -4.50
N ASP A 184 -27.37 0.16 -5.21
CA ASP A 184 -26.04 -0.20 -5.67
C ASP A 184 -25.61 0.74 -6.80
N SER A 185 -24.62 1.59 -6.54
CA SER A 185 -24.09 2.56 -7.50
C SER A 185 -23.51 1.92 -8.75
N LEU A 186 -23.03 0.69 -8.67
CA LEU A 186 -22.48 -0.05 -9.82
C LEU A 186 -23.53 -0.80 -10.61
N ASP A 187 -24.79 -0.84 -10.16
CA ASP A 187 -25.87 -1.45 -10.90
C ASP A 187 -26.31 -0.56 -12.06
N LYS A 188 -26.17 -1.06 -13.30
CA LYS A 188 -26.58 -0.37 -14.52
C LYS A 188 -28.10 -0.19 -14.66
N SER A 189 -28.90 -0.82 -13.79
CA SER A 189 -30.34 -0.56 -13.70
C SER A 189 -30.63 0.82 -13.11
N LEU A 190 -29.72 1.36 -12.27
CA LEU A 190 -29.77 2.75 -11.83
C LEU A 190 -29.42 3.67 -13.00
N LYS A 191 -30.44 4.31 -13.55
CA LYS A 191 -30.30 5.33 -14.58
C LYS A 191 -30.08 6.68 -13.91
N TRP A 192 -28.82 7.09 -13.76
CA TRP A 192 -28.41 8.31 -13.07
C TRP A 192 -29.03 9.57 -13.69
N ASP A 193 -29.16 9.62 -15.02
CA ASP A 193 -29.77 10.70 -15.77
C ASP A 193 -31.29 10.79 -15.56
N GLU A 194 -31.98 9.66 -15.42
CA GLU A 194 -33.39 9.62 -15.07
C GLU A 194 -33.63 9.97 -13.58
N LYS A 195 -32.70 9.58 -12.71
CA LYS A 195 -32.80 9.81 -11.25
C LYS A 195 -32.52 11.26 -10.87
N PHE A 196 -31.57 11.89 -11.55
CA PHE A 196 -31.14 13.27 -11.31
C PHE A 196 -31.13 14.10 -12.60
N PRO A 197 -32.28 14.28 -13.27
CA PRO A 197 -32.36 14.90 -14.57
C PRO A 197 -31.84 16.35 -14.61
N GLU A 198 -31.93 17.07 -13.48
CA GLU A 198 -31.41 18.43 -13.36
C GLU A 198 -29.87 18.48 -13.43
N VAL A 199 -29.18 17.45 -12.98
CA VAL A 199 -27.71 17.31 -13.06
C VAL A 199 -27.30 17.04 -14.51
N PHE A 200 -27.97 16.11 -15.16
CA PHE A 200 -27.60 15.66 -16.52
C PHE A 200 -28.05 16.59 -17.63
N LYS A 201 -28.93 17.56 -17.35
CA LYS A 201 -29.14 18.71 -18.25
C LYS A 201 -27.87 19.50 -18.55
N ASN A 202 -26.93 19.52 -17.56
CA ASN A 202 -25.64 20.18 -17.64
C ASN A 202 -24.50 19.19 -17.96
N GLY A 203 -24.83 17.95 -18.38
CA GLY A 203 -23.86 16.93 -18.81
C GLY A 203 -23.31 16.04 -17.70
N GLY A 204 -23.76 16.20 -16.44
CA GLY A 204 -23.35 15.41 -15.30
C GLY A 204 -22.95 16.23 -14.07
N PHE A 205 -22.33 15.57 -13.10
CA PHE A 205 -21.87 16.19 -11.85
C PHE A 205 -20.62 17.06 -12.07
N ASP A 206 -20.52 18.17 -11.33
CA ASP A 206 -19.31 19.00 -11.28
C ASP A 206 -18.20 18.28 -10.50
N ALA A 207 -18.58 17.52 -9.45
CA ALA A 207 -17.65 16.68 -8.73
C ALA A 207 -18.26 15.33 -8.34
N VAL A 208 -17.38 14.32 -8.31
CA VAL A 208 -17.61 13.05 -7.63
C VAL A 208 -16.50 12.88 -6.60
N VAL A 209 -16.88 12.62 -5.34
CA VAL A 209 -15.93 12.47 -4.23
C VAL A 209 -16.25 11.20 -3.44
N GLY A 210 -15.28 10.68 -2.69
CA GLY A 210 -15.60 9.54 -1.84
C GLY A 210 -14.41 8.66 -1.45
N ASN A 211 -14.74 7.66 -0.65
CA ASN A 211 -13.89 6.54 -0.29
C ASN A 211 -14.60 5.24 -0.65
N PRO A 212 -14.50 4.76 -1.92
CA PRO A 212 -15.21 3.56 -2.36
C PRO A 212 -14.73 2.31 -1.61
N PRO A 213 -15.56 1.26 -1.49
CA PRO A 213 -15.20 0.05 -0.75
C PRO A 213 -14.01 -0.69 -1.36
N TYR A 214 -13.12 -1.27 -0.49
CA TYR A 214 -11.92 -2.02 -0.87
C TYR A 214 -12.15 -3.52 -0.73
N ILE A 215 -12.95 -4.08 -1.62
CA ILE A 215 -13.32 -5.50 -1.59
C ILE A 215 -12.78 -6.18 -2.84
N ARG A 216 -11.95 -7.20 -2.66
CA ARG A 216 -11.45 -7.98 -3.78
C ARG A 216 -12.60 -8.76 -4.43
N ILE A 217 -12.67 -8.75 -5.74
CA ILE A 217 -13.73 -9.42 -6.53
C ILE A 217 -13.89 -10.92 -6.18
N GLN A 218 -12.82 -11.56 -5.75
CA GLN A 218 -12.85 -12.98 -5.33
C GLN A 218 -13.62 -13.23 -4.03
N ASN A 219 -13.89 -12.18 -3.23
CA ASN A 219 -14.65 -12.22 -1.99
C ASN A 219 -16.14 -11.90 -2.20
N LEU A 220 -16.53 -11.56 -3.43
CA LEU A 220 -17.91 -11.31 -3.82
C LEU A 220 -18.59 -12.59 -4.28
N GLU A 221 -19.91 -12.62 -4.25
CA GLU A 221 -20.70 -13.70 -4.81
C GLU A 221 -20.47 -13.84 -6.32
N ASP A 222 -20.47 -15.07 -6.83
CA ASP A 222 -20.08 -15.37 -8.21
C ASP A 222 -20.95 -14.66 -9.26
N ASP A 223 -22.23 -14.46 -8.99
CA ASP A 223 -23.13 -13.77 -9.92
C ASP A 223 -22.87 -12.27 -9.98
N TYR A 224 -22.61 -11.63 -8.83
CA TYR A 224 -22.22 -10.22 -8.78
C TYR A 224 -20.85 -9.97 -9.41
N LYS A 225 -19.91 -10.88 -9.18
CA LYS A 225 -18.61 -10.87 -9.85
C LYS A 225 -18.74 -10.90 -11.38
N LYS A 226 -19.54 -11.83 -11.91
CA LYS A 226 -19.82 -11.92 -13.36
C LYS A 226 -20.51 -10.65 -13.87
N TYR A 227 -21.44 -10.12 -13.08
CA TYR A 227 -22.11 -8.86 -13.41
C TYR A 227 -21.11 -7.72 -13.59
N LEU A 228 -20.20 -7.49 -12.62
CA LEU A 228 -19.18 -6.46 -12.70
C LEU A 228 -18.25 -6.66 -13.89
N GLN A 229 -17.79 -7.89 -14.15
CA GLN A 229 -16.92 -8.21 -15.28
C GLN A 229 -17.56 -7.95 -16.65
N ASN A 230 -18.88 -8.13 -16.75
CA ASN A 230 -19.63 -7.91 -18.00
C ASN A 230 -19.99 -6.44 -18.24
N ASN A 231 -20.15 -5.64 -17.19
CA ASN A 231 -20.70 -4.28 -17.28
C ASN A 231 -19.65 -3.17 -17.11
N TRP A 232 -18.45 -3.50 -16.58
CA TRP A 232 -17.41 -2.50 -16.30
C TRP A 232 -16.09 -2.88 -16.95
N ALA A 233 -15.55 -2.00 -17.80
CA ALA A 233 -14.32 -2.24 -18.53
C ALA A 233 -13.12 -2.40 -17.60
N SER A 234 -13.07 -1.64 -16.50
CA SER A 234 -12.04 -1.75 -15.46
C SER A 234 -12.04 -3.10 -14.74
N ALA A 235 -13.20 -3.77 -14.69
CA ALA A 235 -13.40 -5.05 -14.00
C ALA A 235 -13.28 -6.29 -14.90
N LYS A 236 -13.07 -6.13 -16.18
CA LYS A 236 -13.20 -7.18 -17.22
C LYS A 236 -12.35 -8.42 -17.00
N SER A 237 -11.22 -8.32 -16.29
CA SER A 237 -10.33 -9.44 -16.04
C SER A 237 -9.41 -9.22 -14.84
N GLY A 238 -8.95 -10.33 -14.24
CA GLY A 238 -8.02 -10.31 -13.10
C GLY A 238 -8.70 -10.28 -11.73
N ASN A 239 -7.88 -10.36 -10.68
CA ASN A 239 -8.35 -10.27 -9.28
C ASN A 239 -8.39 -8.79 -8.86
N ILE A 240 -9.35 -8.05 -9.39
CA ILE A 240 -9.53 -6.62 -9.15
C ILE A 240 -10.14 -6.36 -7.77
N ASP A 241 -10.03 -5.11 -7.32
CA ASP A 241 -10.82 -4.56 -6.22
C ASP A 241 -12.04 -3.81 -6.78
N ILE A 242 -13.16 -3.80 -6.04
CA ILE A 242 -14.43 -3.18 -6.47
C ILE A 242 -14.31 -1.65 -6.67
N TYR A 243 -13.32 -0.98 -6.05
CA TYR A 243 -13.11 0.44 -6.29
C TYR A 243 -12.69 0.78 -7.73
N TYR A 244 -12.21 -0.20 -8.53
CA TYR A 244 -11.90 0.04 -9.96
C TYR A 244 -13.13 0.48 -10.76
N PRO A 245 -14.25 -0.27 -10.72
CA PRO A 245 -15.47 0.20 -11.37
C PRO A 245 -16.05 1.48 -10.73
N PHE A 246 -15.80 1.79 -9.45
CA PHE A 246 -16.18 3.08 -8.88
C PHE A 246 -15.40 4.26 -9.51
N ILE A 247 -14.10 4.11 -9.80
CA ILE A 247 -13.34 5.12 -10.54
C ILE A 247 -13.92 5.30 -11.97
N GLU A 248 -14.22 4.19 -12.66
CA GLU A 248 -14.84 4.23 -13.98
C GLU A 248 -16.22 4.89 -13.93
N LEU A 249 -17.05 4.56 -12.94
CA LEU A 249 -18.35 5.19 -12.70
C LEU A 249 -18.21 6.70 -12.49
N GLY A 250 -17.34 7.10 -11.55
CA GLY A 250 -17.13 8.51 -11.24
C GLY A 250 -16.76 9.32 -12.47
N LEU A 251 -15.82 8.85 -13.28
CA LEU A 251 -15.43 9.48 -14.53
C LEU A 251 -16.58 9.57 -15.56
N ASN A 252 -17.47 8.57 -15.59
CA ASN A 252 -18.61 8.56 -16.51
C ASN A 252 -19.71 9.54 -16.08
N LEU A 253 -19.86 9.80 -14.77
CA LEU A 253 -20.88 10.68 -14.23
C LEU A 253 -20.50 12.17 -14.26
N LEU A 254 -19.23 12.52 -14.52
CA LEU A 254 -18.76 13.89 -14.58
C LEU A 254 -19.26 14.63 -15.85
N ASN A 255 -19.56 15.90 -15.67
CA ASN A 255 -19.66 16.85 -16.80
C ASN A 255 -18.27 17.13 -17.40
N GLU A 256 -18.21 17.86 -18.50
CA GLU A 256 -16.97 18.12 -19.26
C GLU A 256 -15.86 18.79 -18.44
N ASN A 257 -16.20 19.63 -17.46
CA ASN A 257 -15.26 20.34 -16.57
C ASN A 257 -15.12 19.68 -15.21
N GLY A 258 -15.83 18.56 -14.99
CA GLY A 258 -15.95 17.89 -13.71
C GLY A 258 -14.66 17.24 -13.24
N ARG A 259 -14.56 17.07 -11.91
CA ARG A 259 -13.45 16.42 -11.24
C ARG A 259 -13.93 15.26 -10.36
N LEU A 260 -13.15 14.18 -10.38
CA LEU A 260 -13.33 13.04 -9.48
C LEU A 260 -12.19 13.05 -8.44
N GLY A 261 -12.53 13.03 -7.16
CA GLY A 261 -11.56 12.94 -6.07
C GLY A 261 -11.83 11.74 -5.17
N PHE A 262 -10.98 10.74 -5.20
CA PHE A 262 -11.10 9.54 -4.37
C PHE A 262 -9.85 9.27 -3.56
N ILE A 263 -10.06 8.75 -2.33
CA ILE A 263 -9.02 8.01 -1.63
C ILE A 263 -9.21 6.52 -1.90
N THR A 264 -8.16 5.82 -2.32
CA THR A 264 -8.19 4.40 -2.69
C THR A 264 -6.87 3.71 -2.35
N PRO A 265 -6.81 2.37 -2.33
CA PRO A 265 -5.52 1.67 -2.39
C PRO A 265 -4.77 2.04 -3.67
N ASN A 266 -3.43 2.14 -3.57
CA ASN A 266 -2.57 2.44 -4.71
C ASN A 266 -2.22 1.20 -5.57
N SER A 267 -2.80 0.05 -5.26
CA SER A 267 -2.48 -1.25 -5.88
C SER A 267 -2.77 -1.29 -7.39
N HIS A 268 -3.71 -0.49 -7.90
CA HIS A 268 -4.02 -0.41 -9.33
C HIS A 268 -2.85 0.13 -10.18
N PHE A 269 -1.92 0.87 -9.59
CA PHE A 269 -0.73 1.33 -10.31
C PHE A 269 0.27 0.20 -10.56
N ASN A 270 0.41 -0.75 -9.65
CA ASN A 270 1.55 -1.68 -9.62
C ASN A 270 1.19 -3.18 -9.69
N THR A 271 -0.10 -3.54 -9.81
CA THR A 271 -0.54 -4.93 -9.94
C THR A 271 -0.95 -5.28 -11.37
N ALA A 272 -0.93 -6.58 -11.69
CA ALA A 272 -1.45 -7.07 -12.96
C ALA A 272 -2.96 -6.81 -13.10
N ALA A 273 -3.70 -6.89 -12.00
CA ALA A 273 -5.14 -6.63 -11.97
C ALA A 273 -5.51 -5.19 -12.37
N GLY A 274 -4.63 -4.21 -12.10
CA GLY A 274 -4.84 -2.80 -12.46
C GLY A 274 -4.72 -2.47 -13.96
N LYS A 275 -4.31 -3.42 -14.80
CA LYS A 275 -4.04 -3.20 -16.22
C LYS A 275 -5.19 -2.51 -16.97
N ASN A 276 -6.42 -2.99 -16.81
CA ASN A 276 -7.57 -2.43 -17.53
C ASN A 276 -7.89 -1.00 -17.07
N LEU A 277 -7.81 -0.75 -15.75
CA LEU A 277 -8.00 0.60 -15.21
C LEU A 277 -6.90 1.54 -15.72
N ARG A 278 -5.62 1.12 -15.70
CA ARG A 278 -4.51 1.91 -16.26
C ARG A 278 -4.72 2.25 -17.75
N LYS A 279 -5.27 1.31 -18.54
CA LYS A 279 -5.62 1.59 -19.95
C LYS A 279 -6.65 2.70 -20.06
N ILE A 280 -7.72 2.65 -19.27
CA ILE A 280 -8.78 3.68 -19.26
C ILE A 280 -8.17 5.03 -18.86
N LEU A 281 -7.42 5.07 -17.75
CA LEU A 281 -6.83 6.29 -17.22
C LEU A 281 -5.81 6.92 -18.19
N LYS A 282 -5.00 6.09 -18.86
CA LYS A 282 -4.03 6.56 -19.87
C LYS A 282 -4.72 7.05 -21.14
N SER A 283 -5.68 6.28 -21.69
CA SER A 283 -6.36 6.66 -22.94
C SER A 283 -7.14 7.97 -22.80
N ASN A 284 -7.72 8.21 -21.64
CA ASN A 284 -8.48 9.43 -21.37
C ASN A 284 -7.60 10.57 -20.84
N LYS A 285 -6.32 10.30 -20.49
CA LYS A 285 -5.42 11.25 -19.82
C LYS A 285 -6.09 11.92 -18.62
N SER A 286 -6.88 11.14 -17.85
CA SER A 286 -7.81 11.68 -16.85
C SER A 286 -7.17 11.99 -15.50
N MET A 287 -5.96 11.48 -15.18
CA MET A 287 -5.31 11.74 -13.91
C MET A 287 -4.72 13.16 -13.89
N TYR A 288 -5.08 13.92 -12.85
CA TYR A 288 -4.61 15.30 -12.67
C TYR A 288 -3.58 15.40 -11.54
N ARG A 289 -3.92 14.87 -10.35
CA ARG A 289 -3.08 14.95 -9.15
C ARG A 289 -3.12 13.64 -8.37
N ILE A 290 -1.98 13.22 -7.85
CA ILE A 290 -1.86 12.04 -6.98
C ILE A 290 -1.03 12.40 -5.75
N VAL A 291 -1.57 12.14 -4.57
CA VAL A 291 -0.85 12.09 -3.30
C VAL A 291 -0.74 10.64 -2.88
N ASN A 292 0.44 10.06 -3.00
CA ASN A 292 0.69 8.66 -2.63
C ASN A 292 1.27 8.58 -1.22
N PHE A 293 0.53 7.99 -0.30
CA PHE A 293 0.96 7.82 1.09
C PHE A 293 1.99 6.71 1.27
N ASP A 294 2.25 5.93 0.21
CA ASP A 294 3.23 4.83 0.21
C ASP A 294 3.02 3.88 1.41
N TYR A 295 3.97 3.84 2.36
CA TYR A 295 3.90 3.04 3.58
C TYR A 295 3.25 3.77 4.78
N ILE A 296 2.90 5.04 4.65
CA ILE A 296 2.27 5.82 5.72
C ILE A 296 0.84 5.35 5.91
N ARG A 297 0.46 5.13 7.15
CA ARG A 297 -0.88 4.69 7.53
C ARG A 297 -1.84 5.88 7.59
N VAL A 298 -2.76 5.94 6.66
CA VAL A 298 -3.89 6.88 6.71
C VAL A 298 -5.00 6.34 7.63
N PHE A 299 -5.21 5.02 7.59
CA PHE A 299 -6.24 4.33 8.39
C PHE A 299 -5.62 3.65 9.61
N GLN A 300 -6.16 3.95 10.82
CA GLN A 300 -5.57 3.48 12.09
C GLN A 300 -5.56 1.95 12.28
N ASP A 301 -6.54 1.25 11.71
CA ASP A 301 -6.79 -0.17 12.00
C ASP A 301 -6.39 -1.13 10.87
N VAL A 302 -5.90 -0.63 9.74
CA VAL A 302 -5.63 -1.46 8.56
C VAL A 302 -4.34 -1.04 7.84
N ASN A 303 -3.57 -2.05 7.43
CA ASN A 303 -2.37 -1.86 6.61
C ASN A 303 -2.75 -1.81 5.12
N VAL A 304 -3.29 -0.68 4.66
CA VAL A 304 -3.54 -0.43 3.24
C VAL A 304 -2.66 0.71 2.77
N TYR A 305 -1.86 0.46 1.75
CA TYR A 305 -1.12 1.51 1.06
C TYR A 305 -2.06 2.31 0.19
N SER A 306 -2.38 3.52 0.62
CA SER A 306 -3.42 4.35 0.02
C SER A 306 -2.84 5.51 -0.79
N CYS A 307 -3.65 6.05 -1.68
CA CYS A 307 -3.39 7.31 -2.36
C CYS A 307 -4.68 8.13 -2.48
N VAL A 308 -4.56 9.44 -2.44
CA VAL A 308 -5.59 10.35 -2.95
C VAL A 308 -5.30 10.59 -4.41
N SER A 309 -6.30 10.42 -5.25
CA SER A 309 -6.22 10.68 -6.68
C SER A 309 -7.33 11.63 -7.12
N ILE A 310 -6.92 12.71 -7.79
CA ILE A 310 -7.83 13.66 -8.44
C ILE A 310 -7.77 13.42 -9.94
N PHE A 311 -8.93 13.18 -10.52
CA PHE A 311 -9.09 12.96 -11.95
C PHE A 311 -9.94 14.09 -12.55
N THR A 312 -9.79 14.33 -13.85
CA THR A 312 -10.59 15.29 -14.60
C THR A 312 -11.23 14.63 -15.81
N LYS A 313 -12.38 15.13 -16.23
CA LYS A 313 -13.00 14.71 -17.49
C LYS A 313 -12.18 15.18 -18.68
N LYS A 314 -11.68 16.42 -18.65
CA LYS A 314 -10.75 16.95 -19.65
C LYS A 314 -9.40 16.25 -19.55
N PRO A 315 -8.78 15.91 -20.68
CA PRO A 315 -7.44 15.33 -20.70
C PRO A 315 -6.38 16.27 -20.12
N ASN A 316 -5.39 15.68 -19.43
CA ASN A 316 -4.22 16.37 -18.92
C ASN A 316 -2.97 15.90 -19.68
N ASP A 317 -2.01 16.79 -19.89
CA ASP A 317 -0.73 16.40 -20.50
C ASP A 317 0.23 15.80 -19.48
N GLU A 318 0.16 16.25 -18.22
CA GLU A 318 1.01 15.81 -17.12
C GLU A 318 0.20 15.51 -15.88
N ILE A 319 0.78 14.67 -15.00
CA ILE A 319 0.23 14.30 -13.70
C ILE A 319 1.08 14.97 -12.62
N LYS A 320 0.44 15.72 -11.72
CA LYS A 320 1.07 16.21 -10.50
C LYS A 320 1.17 15.07 -9.50
N PHE A 321 2.37 14.57 -9.22
CA PHE A 321 2.60 13.46 -8.33
C PHE A 321 3.41 13.88 -7.10
N ARG A 322 2.94 13.50 -5.92
CA ARG A 322 3.66 13.64 -4.66
C ARG A 322 3.66 12.32 -3.90
N LYS A 323 4.83 11.90 -3.45
CA LYS A 323 5.00 10.77 -2.55
C LYS A 323 5.23 11.31 -1.14
N MET A 324 4.43 10.89 -0.20
CA MET A 324 4.59 11.27 1.20
C MET A 324 5.67 10.42 1.87
N THR A 325 6.50 11.06 2.70
CA THR A 325 7.62 10.42 3.41
C THR A 325 7.49 10.47 4.92
N GLU A 326 6.60 11.33 5.43
CA GLU A 326 6.37 11.56 6.87
C GLU A 326 4.88 11.50 7.19
N GLU A 327 4.52 11.38 8.49
CA GLU A 327 3.13 11.43 8.93
C GLU A 327 2.50 12.77 8.54
N VAL A 328 1.27 12.70 8.01
CA VAL A 328 0.63 13.78 7.30
C VAL A 328 -0.28 14.58 8.24
N SER A 329 -0.06 15.89 8.32
CA SER A 329 -1.08 16.87 8.75
C SER A 329 -1.86 17.40 7.55
N SER A 330 -3.03 18.00 7.79
CA SER A 330 -3.85 18.61 6.75
C SER A 330 -3.13 19.73 5.96
N LEU A 331 -2.17 20.39 6.60
CA LEU A 331 -1.33 21.44 5.98
C LEU A 331 -0.36 20.85 4.94
N ASP A 332 0.19 19.68 5.22
CA ASP A 332 1.20 19.04 4.36
C ASP A 332 0.64 18.59 3.01
N LEU A 333 -0.68 18.29 2.94
CA LEU A 333 -1.33 17.88 1.67
C LEU A 333 -1.47 19.04 0.68
N ARG A 334 -1.55 20.28 1.17
CA ARG A 334 -1.74 21.49 0.35
C ARG A 334 -0.44 22.11 -0.14
N GLU A 335 0.71 21.68 0.37
CA GLU A 335 2.01 22.12 -0.15
C GLU A 335 2.18 21.78 -1.62
N GLU A 336 2.76 22.69 -2.40
CA GLU A 336 2.90 22.56 -3.86
C GLU A 336 4.11 21.76 -4.32
N ASP A 337 4.73 20.97 -3.47
CA ASP A 337 5.88 20.12 -3.81
C ASP A 337 5.44 18.86 -4.60
N TYR A 338 4.94 19.10 -5.81
CA TYR A 338 4.54 18.05 -6.75
C TYR A 338 5.52 17.97 -7.91
N LYS A 339 6.04 16.78 -8.18
CA LYS A 339 6.73 16.55 -9.43
C LYS A 339 5.74 16.31 -10.57
N LEU A 340 6.12 16.73 -11.78
CA LEU A 340 5.35 16.51 -13.00
C LEU A 340 5.77 15.18 -13.62
N VAL A 341 4.79 14.40 -14.02
CA VAL A 341 4.96 13.09 -14.66
C VAL A 341 4.26 13.10 -15.99
N ASN A 342 5.01 12.90 -17.07
CA ASN A 342 4.46 12.84 -18.40
C ASN A 342 3.73 11.52 -18.65
N TYR A 343 2.53 11.58 -19.25
CA TYR A 343 1.75 10.39 -19.61
C TYR A 343 2.45 9.44 -20.58
N ASP A 344 3.33 9.95 -21.43
CA ASP A 344 4.03 9.13 -22.43
C ASP A 344 5.03 8.16 -21.78
N THR A 345 5.50 8.47 -20.58
CA THR A 345 6.38 7.59 -19.79
C THR A 345 5.65 6.40 -19.16
N LEU A 346 4.31 6.44 -19.09
CA LEU A 346 3.48 5.43 -18.45
C LEU A 346 3.01 4.38 -19.47
N ASP A 347 3.49 3.15 -19.35
CA ASP A 347 3.01 2.00 -20.15
C ASP A 347 1.87 1.29 -19.40
N SER A 348 0.65 1.27 -19.98
CA SER A 348 -0.51 0.64 -19.34
C SER A 348 -0.39 -0.88 -19.16
N GLU A 349 0.45 -1.54 -19.97
CA GLU A 349 0.74 -2.98 -19.87
C GLU A 349 1.65 -3.31 -18.68
N LYS A 350 2.48 -2.34 -18.26
CA LYS A 350 3.44 -2.46 -17.17
C LYS A 350 2.89 -1.82 -15.89
N LYS A 351 3.63 -2.02 -14.82
CA LYS A 351 3.43 -1.28 -13.57
C LYS A 351 3.78 0.19 -13.81
N TRP A 352 2.99 1.09 -13.25
CA TRP A 352 3.29 2.50 -13.28
C TRP A 352 4.23 2.87 -12.14
N VAL A 353 5.31 3.53 -12.50
CA VAL A 353 6.23 4.22 -11.59
C VAL A 353 6.17 5.68 -12.00
N PHE A 354 5.78 6.54 -11.07
CA PHE A 354 5.61 7.96 -11.35
C PHE A 354 6.95 8.65 -11.18
N LEU A 355 7.64 8.90 -12.30
CA LEU A 355 8.95 9.52 -12.37
C LEU A 355 8.86 10.81 -13.19
N SER A 356 9.59 11.85 -12.76
CA SER A 356 9.80 13.04 -13.59
C SER A 356 10.79 12.73 -14.73
N ASP A 357 10.81 13.58 -15.76
CA ASP A 357 11.76 13.42 -16.86
C ASP A 357 13.20 13.45 -16.36
N GLU A 358 13.52 14.32 -15.39
CA GLU A 358 14.84 14.38 -14.74
C GLU A 358 15.21 13.05 -14.05
N GLU A 359 14.27 12.44 -13.31
CA GLU A 359 14.49 11.15 -12.65
C GLU A 359 14.70 10.03 -13.67
N ILE A 360 13.98 10.04 -14.79
CA ILE A 360 14.17 9.08 -15.90
C ILE A 360 15.55 9.24 -16.52
N GLU A 361 15.99 10.47 -16.77
CA GLU A 361 17.33 10.75 -17.29
C GLU A 361 18.42 10.27 -16.31
N LYS A 362 18.26 10.52 -15.01
CA LYS A 362 19.20 10.04 -13.98
C LYS A 362 19.25 8.51 -13.90
N ILE A 363 18.10 7.83 -13.96
CA ILE A 363 18.07 6.36 -14.04
C ILE A 363 18.82 5.87 -15.28
N ALA A 364 18.56 6.49 -16.43
CA ALA A 364 19.24 6.14 -17.68
C ALA A 364 20.76 6.37 -17.60
N SER A 365 21.20 7.48 -16.98
CA SER A 365 22.62 7.75 -16.72
C SER A 365 23.25 6.66 -15.86
N ILE A 366 22.59 6.29 -14.75
CA ILE A 366 23.06 5.22 -13.87
C ILE A 366 23.15 3.89 -14.61
N GLU A 367 22.12 3.49 -15.34
CA GLU A 367 22.07 2.18 -16.00
C GLU A 367 23.05 2.05 -17.19
N ASN A 368 23.44 3.17 -17.82
CA ASN A 368 24.24 3.17 -19.03
C ASN A 368 25.67 3.70 -18.85
N VAL A 369 26.09 4.05 -17.63
CA VAL A 369 27.43 4.63 -17.37
C VAL A 369 28.60 3.68 -17.69
N GLY A 370 28.33 2.37 -17.75
CA GLY A 370 29.35 1.37 -18.01
C GLY A 370 28.77 -0.03 -18.21
N THR A 371 29.25 -1.01 -17.45
CA THR A 371 28.77 -2.40 -17.55
C THR A 371 27.67 -2.65 -16.52
N LYS A 372 26.52 -3.20 -16.94
CA LYS A 372 25.44 -3.53 -16.01
C LYS A 372 25.86 -4.62 -15.03
N LEU A 373 25.39 -4.52 -13.80
CA LEU A 373 25.74 -5.45 -12.71
C LEU A 373 25.47 -6.92 -13.10
N LYS A 374 24.38 -7.21 -13.81
CA LYS A 374 24.05 -8.55 -14.31
C LYS A 374 25.06 -9.12 -15.33
N ASP A 375 25.80 -8.25 -16.05
CA ASP A 375 26.77 -8.64 -17.08
C ASP A 375 28.19 -8.74 -16.50
N LEU A 376 28.39 -8.09 -15.35
CA LEU A 376 29.63 -8.12 -14.58
C LEU A 376 29.65 -9.21 -13.52
N CYS A 377 28.50 -9.50 -12.91
CA CYS A 377 28.37 -10.32 -11.71
C CYS A 377 27.30 -11.40 -11.84
N GLU A 378 27.51 -12.49 -11.13
CA GLU A 378 26.48 -13.46 -10.83
C GLU A 378 25.67 -13.00 -9.61
N ILE A 379 24.34 -12.84 -9.79
CA ILE A 379 23.42 -12.43 -8.73
C ILE A 379 22.43 -13.56 -8.49
N ASN A 380 22.53 -14.23 -7.35
CA ASN A 380 21.70 -15.37 -7.00
C ASN A 380 21.12 -15.23 -5.59
N CYS A 381 19.92 -15.79 -5.37
CA CYS A 381 19.35 -15.91 -4.02
C CYS A 381 20.03 -17.05 -3.24
N GLY A 382 19.93 -16.99 -1.91
CA GLY A 382 20.43 -18.04 -1.03
C GLY A 382 19.64 -19.35 -1.11
N VAL A 383 20.09 -20.36 -0.38
CA VAL A 383 19.42 -21.66 -0.30
C VAL A 383 18.00 -21.50 0.27
N ALA A 384 17.10 -22.40 -0.10
CA ALA A 384 15.71 -22.37 0.33
C ALA A 384 15.25 -23.75 0.85
N THR A 385 15.32 -23.91 2.14
CA THR A 385 14.96 -25.17 2.81
C THR A 385 13.44 -25.39 2.86
N LEU A 386 12.65 -24.30 2.89
CA LEU A 386 11.22 -24.27 3.25
C LEU A 386 10.91 -24.90 4.62
N ALA A 387 11.95 -25.09 5.44
CA ALA A 387 11.86 -25.62 6.79
C ALA A 387 13.09 -25.21 7.62
N ASP A 388 13.39 -23.90 7.62
CA ASP A 388 14.60 -23.34 8.24
C ASP A 388 14.79 -23.79 9.69
N LYS A 389 13.72 -23.82 10.48
CA LYS A 389 13.74 -24.30 11.88
C LYS A 389 14.21 -25.76 12.05
N ILE A 390 14.21 -26.54 10.98
CA ILE A 390 14.63 -27.95 11.00
C ILE A 390 16.10 -28.07 10.57
N TYR A 391 16.51 -27.29 9.57
CA TYR A 391 17.83 -27.41 8.98
C TYR A 391 18.87 -26.51 9.62
N LEU A 392 18.46 -25.35 10.18
CA LEU A 392 19.38 -24.38 10.79
C LEU A 392 19.64 -24.75 12.26
N LEU A 393 20.91 -24.76 12.64
CA LEU A 393 21.40 -25.15 13.97
C LEU A 393 22.34 -24.07 14.50
N THR A 394 22.22 -23.71 15.77
CA THR A 394 23.20 -22.91 16.51
C THR A 394 24.19 -23.79 17.26
N ASP A 395 23.80 -25.03 17.57
CA ASP A 395 24.62 -26.05 18.20
C ASP A 395 24.41 -27.40 17.49
N TYR A 396 25.33 -28.32 17.61
CA TYR A 396 25.18 -29.69 17.11
C TYR A 396 24.20 -30.53 17.94
N GLU A 397 23.95 -30.15 19.20
CA GLU A 397 22.89 -30.71 20.01
C GLU A 397 21.55 -30.03 19.72
N VAL A 398 20.59 -30.79 19.28
CA VAL A 398 19.24 -30.32 18.88
C VAL A 398 18.19 -30.99 19.73
N THR A 399 17.44 -30.20 20.50
CA THR A 399 16.25 -30.68 21.22
C THR A 399 14.97 -30.31 20.47
N THR A 400 14.15 -31.28 20.18
CA THR A 400 12.88 -31.10 19.47
C THR A 400 11.78 -30.59 20.40
N GLU A 401 10.67 -30.10 19.85
CA GLU A 401 9.54 -29.55 20.63
C GLU A 401 8.90 -30.57 21.59
N ASP A 402 9.01 -31.87 21.32
CA ASP A 402 8.55 -32.98 22.14
C ASP A 402 9.61 -33.48 23.15
N GLY A 403 10.78 -32.81 23.21
CA GLY A 403 11.81 -33.03 24.21
C GLY A 403 12.86 -34.09 23.85
N GLU A 404 12.83 -34.66 22.65
CA GLU A 404 13.91 -35.56 22.22
C GLU A 404 15.15 -34.78 21.79
N THR A 405 16.33 -35.28 22.18
CA THR A 405 17.63 -34.64 21.90
C THR A 405 18.47 -35.50 20.97
N PHE A 406 19.05 -34.87 19.97
CA PHE A 406 19.89 -35.46 18.92
C PHE A 406 21.23 -34.73 18.83
N ASN A 407 22.35 -35.47 18.76
CA ASN A 407 23.69 -34.90 18.54
C ASN A 407 24.07 -35.04 17.07
N ILE A 408 23.86 -34.00 16.28
CA ILE A 408 24.08 -34.00 14.85
C ILE A 408 25.57 -34.07 14.55
N GLU A 409 25.98 -34.93 13.64
CA GLU A 409 27.38 -35.06 13.23
C GLU A 409 27.86 -33.81 12.51
N PRO A 410 28.99 -33.17 12.91
CA PRO A 410 29.53 -31.99 12.25
C PRO A 410 29.80 -32.20 10.75
N GLY A 411 30.14 -33.41 10.34
CA GLY A 411 30.50 -33.73 8.95
C GLY A 411 29.34 -33.65 7.94
N ILE A 412 28.08 -33.55 8.39
CA ILE A 412 26.92 -33.28 7.52
C ILE A 412 26.51 -31.82 7.56
N CYS A 413 27.16 -31.00 8.36
CA CYS A 413 26.83 -29.58 8.51
C CYS A 413 27.77 -28.69 7.69
N LYS A 414 27.26 -27.54 7.26
CA LYS A 414 28.02 -26.45 6.65
C LYS A 414 27.79 -25.16 7.43
N SER A 415 28.76 -24.24 7.42
CA SER A 415 28.53 -22.86 7.88
C SER A 415 27.50 -22.17 6.98
N ILE A 416 26.57 -21.44 7.59
CA ILE A 416 25.57 -20.68 6.84
C ILE A 416 25.35 -19.30 7.44
N ILE A 417 25.27 -18.29 6.59
CA ILE A 417 25.07 -16.90 6.96
C ILE A 417 23.63 -16.50 6.65
N LYS A 418 22.96 -15.88 7.62
CA LYS A 418 21.62 -15.34 7.42
C LYS A 418 21.70 -13.89 6.93
N ALA A 419 21.69 -13.69 5.62
CA ALA A 419 21.87 -12.39 5.01
C ALA A 419 20.82 -11.32 5.44
N SER A 420 19.63 -11.73 5.89
CA SER A 420 18.58 -10.80 6.34
C SER A 420 18.85 -10.14 7.69
N THR A 421 19.81 -10.63 8.46
CA THR A 421 20.18 -10.08 9.76
C THR A 421 21.62 -9.58 9.80
N LEU A 422 22.31 -9.60 8.67
CA LEU A 422 23.72 -9.24 8.55
C LEU A 422 23.88 -7.73 8.35
N HIS A 423 24.69 -7.06 9.18
CA HIS A 423 24.95 -5.63 9.11
C HIS A 423 26.39 -5.28 8.70
N ASN A 424 27.37 -6.10 9.09
CA ASN A 424 28.79 -5.87 8.84
C ASN A 424 29.59 -7.18 8.76
N GLU A 425 30.89 -7.09 8.44
CA GLU A 425 31.79 -8.22 8.31
C GLU A 425 32.13 -8.89 9.66
N GLU A 426 32.09 -8.15 10.77
CA GLU A 426 32.39 -8.69 12.09
C GLU A 426 31.37 -9.77 12.49
N GLU A 427 30.11 -9.56 12.14
CA GLU A 427 29.03 -10.54 12.36
C GLU A 427 29.22 -11.84 11.59
N ILE A 428 29.97 -11.81 10.48
CA ILE A 428 30.33 -13.04 9.72
C ILE A 428 31.36 -13.84 10.51
N ALA A 429 32.37 -13.17 11.08
CA ALA A 429 33.44 -13.83 11.87
C ALA A 429 32.89 -14.42 13.18
N GLU A 430 31.85 -13.82 13.75
CA GLU A 430 31.17 -14.30 14.97
C GLU A 430 30.05 -15.32 14.67
N ASN A 431 29.79 -15.63 13.40
CA ASN A 431 28.67 -16.47 13.01
C ASN A 431 28.86 -17.93 13.42
N ASP A 432 28.00 -18.44 14.26
CA ASP A 432 27.96 -19.83 14.74
C ASP A 432 26.86 -20.67 14.05
N LEU A 433 26.06 -20.08 13.17
CA LEU A 433 24.95 -20.74 12.51
C LEU A 433 25.42 -21.80 11.52
N LYS A 434 24.81 -22.96 11.58
CA LYS A 434 25.10 -24.12 10.77
C LYS A 434 23.84 -24.61 10.05
N ILE A 435 24.00 -25.32 8.97
CA ILE A 435 22.90 -25.98 8.25
C ILE A 435 23.22 -27.46 8.03
N ILE A 436 22.26 -28.33 8.30
CA ILE A 436 22.33 -29.73 7.86
C ILE A 436 22.32 -29.71 6.33
N TRP A 437 23.39 -30.23 5.72
CA TRP A 437 23.64 -30.14 4.28
C TRP A 437 23.59 -31.52 3.64
N PRO A 438 22.43 -32.02 3.16
CA PRO A 438 22.26 -33.37 2.66
C PRO A 438 22.76 -33.55 1.20
N TYR A 439 23.77 -32.78 0.79
CA TYR A 439 24.33 -32.81 -0.56
C TYR A 439 25.83 -33.05 -0.54
N ASN A 440 26.34 -33.71 -1.57
CA ASN A 440 27.77 -33.89 -1.79
C ASN A 440 28.42 -32.63 -2.42
N GLU A 441 29.70 -32.69 -2.72
CA GLU A 441 30.46 -31.56 -3.30
C GLU A 441 29.99 -31.17 -4.72
N GLU A 442 29.40 -32.12 -5.48
CA GLU A 442 28.81 -31.85 -6.79
C GLU A 442 27.37 -31.35 -6.71
N GLY A 443 26.83 -31.05 -5.53
CA GLY A 443 25.47 -30.59 -5.33
C GLY A 443 24.39 -31.66 -5.49
N ASN A 444 24.78 -32.94 -5.58
CA ASN A 444 23.85 -34.04 -5.65
C ASN A 444 23.40 -34.49 -4.27
N ILE A 445 22.14 -34.91 -4.15
CA ILE A 445 21.60 -35.41 -2.88
C ILE A 445 22.38 -36.66 -2.42
N ILE A 446 22.81 -36.70 -1.17
CA ILE A 446 23.46 -37.88 -0.59
C ILE A 446 22.39 -38.97 -0.40
N PRO A 447 22.60 -40.20 -0.92
CA PRO A 447 21.63 -41.30 -0.75
C PRO A 447 21.25 -41.54 0.70
N GLU A 448 19.98 -41.81 0.96
CA GLU A 448 19.42 -42.02 2.31
C GLU A 448 20.20 -43.09 3.10
N SER A 449 20.56 -44.20 2.45
CA SER A 449 21.38 -45.28 3.05
C SER A 449 22.78 -44.80 3.46
N THR A 450 23.36 -43.83 2.74
CA THR A 450 24.65 -43.26 3.06
C THR A 450 24.56 -42.32 4.25
N ILE A 451 23.51 -41.47 4.32
CA ILE A 451 23.26 -40.62 5.50
C ILE A 451 23.04 -41.48 6.74
N ALA A 452 22.17 -42.50 6.65
CA ALA A 452 21.88 -43.41 7.75
C ALA A 452 23.14 -44.14 8.28
N LYS A 453 24.11 -44.43 7.41
CA LYS A 453 25.36 -45.11 7.80
C LYS A 453 26.42 -44.16 8.31
N LYS A 454 26.63 -43.00 7.65
CA LYS A 454 27.71 -42.07 7.98
C LYS A 454 27.32 -41.03 9.06
N PHE A 455 26.04 -40.68 9.12
CA PHE A 455 25.50 -39.64 9.99
C PHE A 455 24.20 -40.15 10.67
N PRO A 456 24.30 -41.20 11.50
CA PRO A 456 23.13 -41.89 12.06
C PRO A 456 22.27 -40.98 12.97
N ASN A 457 22.85 -40.04 13.68
CA ASN A 457 22.10 -39.11 14.54
C ASN A 457 21.36 -38.06 13.69
N ALA A 458 22.00 -37.47 12.69
CA ALA A 458 21.35 -36.58 11.76
C ALA A 458 20.20 -37.27 11.02
N TYR A 459 20.40 -38.54 10.63
CA TYR A 459 19.35 -39.35 10.02
C TYR A 459 18.18 -39.60 10.98
N ALA A 460 18.47 -39.98 12.23
CA ALA A 460 17.46 -40.18 13.26
C ALA A 460 16.64 -38.90 13.50
N TYR A 461 17.33 -37.75 13.64
CA TYR A 461 16.68 -36.44 13.75
C TYR A 461 15.78 -36.14 12.56
N LEU A 462 16.29 -36.25 11.32
CA LEU A 462 15.50 -35.96 10.11
C LEU A 462 14.29 -36.91 9.99
N LYS A 463 14.43 -38.19 10.37
CA LYS A 463 13.32 -39.14 10.45
C LYS A 463 12.28 -38.72 11.49
N HIS A 464 12.70 -38.30 12.66
CA HIS A 464 11.82 -37.84 13.73
C HIS A 464 10.99 -36.62 13.27
N VAL A 465 11.60 -35.67 12.60
CA VAL A 465 10.93 -34.45 12.10
C VAL A 465 10.28 -34.61 10.71
N LYS A 466 10.36 -35.81 10.09
CA LYS A 466 9.81 -36.09 8.76
C LYS A 466 8.34 -35.65 8.61
N PRO A 467 7.42 -35.87 9.57
CA PRO A 467 6.05 -35.40 9.47
C PRO A 467 5.91 -33.88 9.27
N LYS A 468 6.87 -33.08 9.79
CA LYS A 468 6.92 -31.63 9.56
C LYS A 468 7.47 -31.31 8.16
N LEU A 469 8.47 -32.05 7.69
CA LEU A 469 9.02 -31.92 6.33
C LEU A 469 7.99 -32.28 5.25
N ASP A 470 7.18 -33.28 5.47
CA ASP A 470 6.13 -33.71 4.53
C ASP A 470 5.00 -32.67 4.38
N LYS A 471 4.84 -31.75 5.35
CA LYS A 471 3.87 -30.63 5.27
C LYS A 471 4.38 -29.43 4.47
N ARG A 472 5.64 -29.39 4.07
CA ARG A 472 6.22 -28.31 3.26
C ARG A 472 5.48 -28.18 1.92
N ASP A 473 5.52 -26.99 1.35
CA ASP A 473 4.94 -26.70 0.03
C ASP A 473 3.48 -27.18 -0.12
N LYS A 474 2.67 -27.00 0.95
CA LYS A 474 1.27 -27.45 1.02
C LYS A 474 1.11 -28.98 0.92
N GLY A 475 2.10 -29.73 1.41
CA GLY A 475 2.09 -31.18 1.45
C GLY A 475 2.48 -31.86 0.12
N LYS A 476 3.05 -31.11 -0.83
CA LYS A 476 3.59 -31.71 -2.06
C LYS A 476 4.87 -32.50 -1.72
N PRO A 477 4.98 -33.78 -2.14
CA PRO A 477 6.21 -34.53 -1.98
C PRO A 477 7.39 -33.85 -2.67
N ASN A 478 8.57 -33.86 -2.03
CA ASN A 478 9.78 -33.40 -2.67
C ASN A 478 10.24 -34.41 -3.74
N GLU A 479 10.44 -33.94 -4.96
CA GLU A 479 10.77 -34.78 -6.14
C GLU A 479 12.16 -35.42 -6.05
N VAL A 480 13.09 -34.84 -5.25
CA VAL A 480 14.47 -35.34 -5.12
C VAL A 480 14.60 -36.34 -4.00
N ALA A 481 14.27 -35.94 -2.77
CA ALA A 481 14.23 -36.77 -1.58
C ALA A 481 13.42 -36.06 -0.49
N TRP A 482 12.78 -36.80 0.41
CA TRP A 482 11.97 -36.22 1.49
C TRP A 482 12.80 -35.32 2.45
N TYR A 483 14.12 -35.55 2.55
CA TYR A 483 15.09 -34.76 3.32
C TYR A 483 15.88 -33.75 2.50
N ALA A 484 15.59 -33.57 1.22
CA ALA A 484 16.17 -32.51 0.40
C ALA A 484 15.61 -31.13 0.77
N PHE A 485 16.30 -30.04 0.44
CA PHE A 485 15.75 -28.68 0.60
C PHE A 485 14.50 -28.49 -0.24
N GLY A 486 13.64 -27.59 0.16
CA GLY A 486 12.37 -27.34 -0.53
C GLY A 486 12.52 -26.80 -1.96
N ARG A 487 13.66 -26.17 -2.26
CA ARG A 487 14.04 -25.74 -3.61
C ARG A 487 15.51 -26.07 -3.87
N ARG A 488 15.85 -26.38 -5.13
CA ARG A 488 17.23 -26.72 -5.54
C ARG A 488 18.13 -25.50 -5.78
N GLN A 489 17.61 -24.28 -5.59
CA GLN A 489 18.37 -23.06 -5.84
C GLN A 489 19.64 -22.96 -4.96
N ALA A 490 20.70 -22.37 -5.50
CA ALA A 490 21.93 -22.01 -4.79
C ALA A 490 22.75 -23.17 -4.16
N ILE A 491 22.40 -24.43 -4.38
CA ILE A 491 23.15 -25.58 -3.85
C ILE A 491 24.58 -25.56 -4.39
N ASP A 492 24.74 -25.31 -5.69
CA ASP A 492 26.05 -25.37 -6.37
C ASP A 492 26.77 -24.00 -6.40
N SER A 493 26.05 -22.89 -6.21
CA SER A 493 26.58 -21.55 -6.47
C SER A 493 26.80 -20.68 -5.23
N SER A 494 26.36 -21.11 -4.05
CA SER A 494 26.35 -20.25 -2.85
C SER A 494 27.71 -20.16 -2.12
N PHE A 495 28.65 -21.01 -2.43
CA PHE A 495 29.99 -21.03 -1.81
C PHE A 495 30.95 -20.06 -2.48
N GLY A 496 32.12 -19.81 -1.89
CA GLY A 496 33.15 -18.88 -2.38
C GLY A 496 32.95 -17.44 -1.94
N LYS A 497 33.96 -16.59 -2.18
CA LYS A 497 33.93 -15.16 -1.86
C LYS A 497 32.77 -14.45 -2.53
N LYS A 498 32.08 -13.59 -1.81
CA LYS A 498 30.83 -12.95 -2.25
C LYS A 498 30.49 -11.68 -1.48
N LEU A 499 29.68 -10.82 -2.07
CA LEU A 499 28.94 -9.81 -1.32
C LEU A 499 27.56 -10.37 -0.98
N LEU A 500 27.12 -10.18 0.25
CA LEU A 500 25.80 -10.58 0.75
C LEU A 500 24.93 -9.35 1.00
N THR A 501 23.66 -9.42 0.63
CA THR A 501 22.68 -8.39 0.97
C THR A 501 21.34 -9.02 1.31
N SER A 502 20.61 -8.40 2.22
CA SER A 502 19.22 -8.77 2.51
C SER A 502 18.31 -8.48 1.30
N THR A 503 17.20 -9.19 1.21
CA THR A 503 16.14 -8.87 0.23
C THR A 503 15.55 -7.49 0.47
N MET A 504 15.53 -7.03 1.72
CA MET A 504 15.01 -5.74 2.13
C MET A 504 16.02 -5.06 3.06
N ASN A 505 16.34 -3.81 2.76
CA ASN A 505 17.18 -2.93 3.59
C ASN A 505 16.58 -1.52 3.60
N GLU A 506 16.84 -0.75 4.65
CA GLU A 506 16.50 0.66 4.73
C GLU A 506 17.42 1.48 3.80
N LYS A 507 18.72 1.20 3.87
CA LYS A 507 19.79 1.74 3.01
C LYS A 507 20.52 0.60 2.31
N PRO A 508 21.33 0.86 1.27
CA PRO A 508 22.20 -0.16 0.69
C PRO A 508 23.06 -0.81 1.77
N ASN A 509 23.04 -2.13 1.82
CA ASN A 509 23.86 -2.90 2.75
C ASN A 509 24.36 -4.18 2.04
N PHE A 510 25.53 -4.08 1.41
CA PHE A 510 26.25 -5.18 0.82
C PHE A 510 27.49 -5.46 1.67
N VAL A 511 27.55 -6.63 2.27
CA VAL A 511 28.61 -7.06 3.20
C VAL A 511 29.53 -8.06 2.52
N TYR A 512 30.82 -7.86 2.61
CA TYR A 512 31.81 -8.75 2.00
C TYR A 512 32.01 -10.01 2.88
N CYS A 513 31.80 -11.17 2.27
CA CYS A 513 32.06 -12.46 2.88
C CYS A 513 33.28 -13.11 2.22
N ALA A 514 34.38 -13.15 2.96
CA ALA A 514 35.64 -13.80 2.54
C ALA A 514 35.61 -15.32 2.75
N GLU A 515 34.67 -15.85 3.54
CA GLU A 515 34.58 -17.27 3.86
C GLU A 515 34.10 -18.07 2.64
N GLU A 516 35.02 -18.88 2.08
CA GLU A 516 34.76 -19.64 0.87
C GLU A 516 33.85 -20.85 1.11
N ASP A 517 33.92 -21.46 2.31
CA ASP A 517 33.19 -22.67 2.70
C ASP A 517 31.80 -22.41 3.30
N SER A 518 31.39 -21.13 3.42
CA SER A 518 30.09 -20.75 3.93
C SER A 518 29.07 -20.61 2.82
N THR A 519 27.83 -21.08 3.09
CA THR A 519 26.65 -20.78 2.27
C THR A 519 25.82 -19.65 2.92
N PHE A 520 24.67 -19.31 2.34
CA PHE A 520 23.81 -18.28 2.93
C PHE A 520 22.33 -18.51 2.63
N ILE A 521 21.47 -17.85 3.43
CA ILE A 521 20.01 -17.91 3.33
C ILE A 521 19.42 -16.51 3.51
N SER A 522 18.19 -16.31 3.05
CA SER A 522 17.37 -15.11 3.28
C SER A 522 17.96 -13.82 2.71
N GLY A 523 18.49 -13.87 1.48
CA GLY A 523 19.04 -12.70 0.79
C GLY A 523 19.57 -13.04 -0.58
N TYR A 524 20.44 -12.16 -1.08
CA TYR A 524 21.11 -12.31 -2.36
C TYR A 524 22.63 -12.25 -2.19
N GLN A 525 23.35 -12.97 -3.06
CA GLN A 525 24.78 -12.82 -3.24
C GLN A 525 25.07 -12.09 -4.56
N VAL A 526 26.19 -11.36 -4.58
CA VAL A 526 26.81 -10.79 -5.78
C VAL A 526 28.23 -11.32 -5.83
N LYS A 527 28.59 -12.03 -6.92
CA LYS A 527 29.89 -12.64 -7.15
C LYS A 527 30.47 -12.20 -8.48
N THR A 528 31.76 -11.94 -8.51
CA THR A 528 32.50 -11.65 -9.75
C THR A 528 33.97 -11.96 -9.57
N ASN A 529 34.63 -12.27 -10.67
CA ASN A 529 36.10 -12.35 -10.78
C ASN A 529 36.67 -11.25 -11.71
N LYS A 530 35.81 -10.34 -12.18
CA LYS A 530 36.15 -9.28 -13.14
C LYS A 530 36.47 -7.95 -12.44
N MET A 531 36.22 -7.84 -11.13
CA MET A 531 36.45 -6.66 -10.32
C MET A 531 36.71 -7.08 -8.87
N ASP A 532 37.46 -6.28 -8.14
CA ASP A 532 37.65 -6.47 -6.71
C ASP A 532 36.31 -6.31 -5.94
N LEU A 533 36.02 -7.24 -5.05
CA LEU A 533 34.73 -7.25 -4.30
C LEU A 533 34.64 -6.14 -3.26
N GLU A 534 35.78 -5.69 -2.67
CA GLU A 534 35.76 -4.56 -1.74
C GLU A 534 35.47 -3.24 -2.44
N VAL A 535 36.03 -3.03 -3.64
CA VAL A 535 35.69 -1.87 -4.48
C VAL A 535 34.23 -1.93 -4.90
N LEU A 536 33.75 -3.10 -5.35
CA LEU A 536 32.35 -3.28 -5.72
C LEU A 536 31.41 -3.02 -4.54
N LYS A 537 31.77 -3.45 -3.33
CA LYS A 537 31.02 -3.17 -2.09
C LYS A 537 30.85 -1.67 -1.87
N LYS A 538 31.92 -0.89 -2.01
CA LYS A 538 31.88 0.58 -1.85
C LYS A 538 30.92 1.22 -2.85
N ILE A 539 30.93 0.77 -4.12
CA ILE A 539 30.02 1.27 -5.17
C ILE A 539 28.55 0.89 -4.84
N LEU A 540 28.31 -0.36 -4.47
CA LEU A 540 26.95 -0.84 -4.19
C LEU A 540 26.37 -0.27 -2.88
N ASN A 541 27.21 0.23 -1.94
CA ASN A 541 26.79 0.90 -0.72
C ASN A 541 26.75 2.43 -0.84
N SER A 542 26.89 2.97 -2.04
CA SER A 542 26.91 4.41 -2.27
C SER A 542 25.52 5.07 -2.23
N SER A 543 25.53 6.40 -2.08
CA SER A 543 24.33 7.26 -2.22
C SER A 543 23.68 7.13 -3.61
N VAL A 544 24.45 6.82 -4.65
CA VAL A 544 23.94 6.58 -6.01
C VAL A 544 23.06 5.33 -6.05
N MET A 545 23.49 4.23 -5.41
CA MET A 545 22.67 3.02 -5.28
C MET A 545 21.42 3.29 -4.43
N GLU A 546 21.54 4.03 -3.33
CA GLU A 546 20.40 4.42 -2.48
C GLU A 546 19.37 5.22 -3.29
N TYR A 547 19.82 6.23 -4.05
CA TYR A 547 18.98 7.03 -4.93
C TYR A 547 18.29 6.18 -6.00
N TYR A 548 19.06 5.34 -6.71
CA TYR A 548 18.54 4.46 -7.75
C TYR A 548 17.45 3.52 -7.24
N ILE A 549 17.72 2.80 -6.14
CA ILE A 549 16.75 1.89 -5.50
C ILE A 549 15.54 2.67 -4.96
N GLY A 550 15.74 3.88 -4.46
CA GLY A 550 14.67 4.77 -4.02
C GLY A 550 13.64 5.06 -5.10
N LEU A 551 14.08 5.18 -6.36
CA LEU A 551 13.22 5.46 -7.51
C LEU A 551 12.51 4.23 -8.08
N ILE A 552 13.23 3.10 -8.21
CA ILE A 552 12.72 1.95 -8.98
C ILE A 552 12.17 0.80 -8.13
N SER A 553 12.53 0.75 -6.85
CA SER A 553 12.18 -0.36 -5.97
C SER A 553 10.84 -0.16 -5.28
N LYS A 554 10.36 -1.22 -4.64
CA LYS A 554 9.19 -1.17 -3.76
C LYS A 554 9.59 -0.64 -2.39
N SER A 555 8.78 0.26 -1.86
CA SER A 555 8.84 0.67 -0.46
C SER A 555 7.96 -0.22 0.42
N TYR A 556 8.41 -0.45 1.65
CA TYR A 556 7.70 -1.17 2.69
C TYR A 556 7.62 -0.31 3.95
N GLN A 557 6.79 -0.73 4.90
CA GLN A 557 6.63 -0.02 6.17
C GLN A 557 8.00 0.23 6.84
N GLY A 558 8.20 1.44 7.38
CA GLY A 558 9.47 1.86 7.98
C GLY A 558 10.55 2.31 6.98
N GLY A 559 10.17 2.61 5.71
CA GLY A 559 11.12 3.11 4.72
C GLY A 559 11.95 2.05 4.01
N TRP A 560 11.79 0.77 4.38
CA TRP A 560 12.52 -0.35 3.78
C TRP A 560 12.30 -0.45 2.27
N LYS A 561 13.37 -0.79 1.54
CA LYS A 561 13.37 -0.97 0.08
C LYS A 561 13.74 -2.41 -0.29
N SER A 562 13.30 -2.87 -1.46
CA SER A 562 13.70 -4.17 -1.98
C SER A 562 15.00 -4.08 -2.76
N TYR A 563 15.99 -4.88 -2.36
CA TYR A 563 17.25 -5.10 -3.06
C TYR A 563 17.28 -6.43 -3.82
N ALA A 564 16.09 -6.92 -4.21
CA ALA A 564 15.99 -8.13 -5.01
C ALA A 564 16.72 -7.97 -6.36
N LYS A 565 17.21 -9.09 -6.91
CA LYS A 565 17.92 -9.14 -8.19
C LYS A 565 17.24 -8.30 -9.29
N SER A 566 15.91 -8.36 -9.39
CA SER A 566 15.14 -7.64 -10.41
C SER A 566 15.31 -6.11 -10.35
N PHE A 567 15.68 -5.56 -9.21
CA PHE A 567 15.91 -4.12 -9.02
C PHE A 567 17.39 -3.75 -9.20
N ILE A 568 18.33 -4.53 -8.64
CA ILE A 568 19.77 -4.17 -8.68
C ILE A 568 20.47 -4.57 -9.97
N GLN A 569 19.97 -5.52 -10.75
CA GLN A 569 20.68 -6.14 -11.86
C GLN A 569 21.03 -5.20 -13.02
N ASN A 570 20.30 -4.10 -13.20
CA ASN A 570 20.55 -3.13 -14.27
C ASN A 570 21.43 -1.96 -13.83
N PHE A 571 21.79 -1.88 -12.54
CA PHE A 571 22.70 -0.85 -12.05
C PHE A 571 24.02 -0.90 -12.82
N GLY A 572 24.45 0.23 -13.40
CA GLY A 572 25.66 0.33 -14.20
C GLY A 572 26.90 0.51 -13.32
N ILE A 573 27.95 -0.21 -13.61
CA ILE A 573 29.26 -0.05 -12.97
C ILE A 573 30.16 0.73 -13.93
N PRO A 574 30.65 1.93 -13.57
CA PRO A 574 31.50 2.75 -14.42
C PRO A 574 32.79 2.06 -14.82
N ARG A 575 33.38 2.53 -15.91
CA ARG A 575 34.78 2.21 -16.22
C ARG A 575 35.65 3.25 -15.53
N PHE A 576 36.49 2.78 -14.65
CA PHE A 576 37.42 3.61 -13.88
C PHE A 576 38.79 3.67 -14.52
N THR A 577 39.49 4.79 -14.40
CA THR A 577 40.93 4.92 -14.66
C THR A 577 41.71 4.24 -13.52
N ALA A 578 43.03 4.07 -13.72
CA ALA A 578 43.89 3.49 -12.66
C ALA A 578 43.89 4.34 -11.39
N GLU A 579 43.92 5.66 -11.53
CA GLU A 579 43.86 6.62 -10.39
C GLU A 579 42.52 6.59 -9.64
N GLU A 580 41.43 6.44 -10.39
CA GLU A 580 40.08 6.32 -9.81
C GLU A 580 39.91 4.99 -9.06
N LEU A 581 40.47 3.90 -9.57
CA LEU A 581 40.50 2.60 -8.88
C LEU A 581 41.33 2.68 -7.59
N GLU A 582 42.54 3.27 -7.68
CA GLU A 582 43.43 3.46 -6.54
C GLU A 582 42.74 4.30 -5.44
N PHE A 583 41.98 5.33 -5.83
CA PHE A 583 41.17 6.10 -4.88
C PHE A 583 40.14 5.21 -4.19
N LEU A 584 39.34 4.43 -4.95
CA LEU A 584 38.32 3.55 -4.39
C LEU A 584 38.90 2.42 -3.54
N GLU A 585 40.09 1.92 -3.86
CA GLU A 585 40.79 0.90 -3.05
C GLU A 585 41.18 1.47 -1.67
N ASN A 586 41.73 2.69 -1.64
CA ASN A 586 42.36 3.26 -0.44
C ASN A 586 41.43 4.15 0.39
N GLU A 587 40.39 4.78 -0.17
CA GLU A 587 39.47 5.64 0.57
C GLU A 587 38.45 4.80 1.35
N ASN A 588 38.24 5.11 2.62
CA ASN A 588 37.26 4.43 3.50
C ASN A 588 36.19 5.39 4.04
N ASP A 589 36.29 6.69 3.78
CA ASP A 589 35.27 7.66 4.12
C ASP A 589 34.11 7.56 3.12
N GLN A 590 32.98 7.04 3.55
CA GLN A 590 31.81 6.83 2.71
C GLN A 590 31.29 8.14 2.10
N ASN A 591 31.44 9.29 2.75
CA ASN A 591 30.99 10.58 2.20
C ASN A 591 31.85 10.98 1.00
N LYS A 592 33.16 10.83 1.10
CA LYS A 592 34.06 11.10 -0.04
C LYS A 592 33.85 10.14 -1.20
N ILE A 593 33.58 8.87 -0.90
CA ILE A 593 33.22 7.87 -1.91
C ILE A 593 31.92 8.27 -2.60
N ASN A 594 30.92 8.73 -1.84
CA ASN A 594 29.63 9.16 -2.39
C ASN A 594 29.80 10.38 -3.31
N GLU A 595 30.49 11.44 -2.86
CA GLU A 595 30.78 12.63 -3.67
C GLU A 595 31.50 12.28 -4.98
N PHE A 596 32.51 11.41 -4.89
CA PHE A 596 33.26 10.94 -6.03
C PHE A 596 32.40 10.16 -7.04
N LEU A 597 31.58 9.23 -6.55
CA LEU A 597 30.69 8.45 -7.40
C LEU A 597 29.57 9.28 -8.01
N GLU A 598 28.98 10.22 -7.26
CA GLU A 598 27.96 11.14 -7.78
C GLU A 598 28.50 11.98 -8.95
N ASP A 599 29.75 12.45 -8.87
CA ASP A 599 30.37 13.16 -9.98
C ASP A 599 30.51 12.27 -11.23
N ILE A 600 30.92 11.03 -11.06
CA ILE A 600 31.04 10.07 -12.17
C ILE A 600 29.70 9.75 -12.82
N TYR A 601 28.67 9.46 -12.01
CA TYR A 601 27.39 9.02 -12.53
C TYR A 601 26.56 10.15 -13.14
N PHE A 602 26.64 11.37 -12.58
CA PHE A 602 25.74 12.45 -12.97
C PHE A 602 26.43 13.57 -13.77
N ASN A 603 27.70 13.90 -13.49
CA ASN A 603 28.35 15.02 -14.13
C ASN A 603 29.23 14.61 -15.33
N ARG A 604 29.90 13.47 -15.24
CA ARG A 604 30.79 12.97 -16.31
C ARG A 604 29.98 12.43 -17.51
N ALA A 605 28.90 11.73 -17.27
CA ALA A 605 28.02 11.21 -18.31
C ALA A 605 27.44 12.33 -19.19
N VAL A 606 27.03 13.47 -18.58
CA VAL A 606 26.49 14.64 -19.28
C VAL A 606 27.56 15.33 -20.17
N LYS A 607 28.83 15.35 -19.73
CA LYS A 607 29.93 15.92 -20.54
C LYS A 607 30.20 15.10 -21.81
N THR A 608 30.09 13.78 -21.75
CA THR A 608 30.34 12.88 -22.89
C THR A 608 29.24 12.99 -23.95
N GLU A 609 27.97 13.12 -23.57
CA GLU A 609 26.87 13.34 -24.52
C GLU A 609 26.91 14.71 -25.19
N LYS A 610 27.31 15.77 -24.48
CA LYS A 610 27.49 17.11 -25.08
C LYS A 610 28.62 17.16 -26.08
N GLN A 611 29.69 16.38 -25.88
CA GLN A 611 30.79 16.29 -26.85
C GLN A 611 30.41 15.47 -28.08
N THR A 612 29.55 14.45 -27.97
CA THR A 612 29.07 13.64 -29.10
C THR A 612 28.02 14.34 -29.96
N LYS A 613 27.30 15.36 -29.42
CA LYS A 613 26.37 16.21 -30.17
C LYS A 613 27.03 17.41 -30.87
N LEU A 614 28.34 17.59 -30.71
CA LEU A 614 29.13 18.67 -31.32
C LEU A 614 30.08 18.18 -32.42
N ILE A 615 30.02 16.92 -32.80
CA ILE A 615 30.65 16.29 -33.97
C ILE A 615 29.53 15.72 -34.85
#